data_78afc5935f51e0df0432fda2a7c86757
#
_entry.id   78afc5935f51e0df0432fda2a7c86757
#
_cell.length_a   1.000
_cell.length_b   1.000
_cell.length_c   1.000
_cell.angle_alpha   90.00
_cell.angle_beta   90.00
_cell.angle_gamma   90.00
#
_symmetry.space_group_name_H-M   'P 1'
#
loop_
_entity.id
_entity.type
_entity.pdbx_description
1 polymer ?
#
loop_
_entity_poly.entity_id
_entity_poly.type
_entity_poly.pdbx_seq_one_letter_code
_entity_poly.pdbx_strand_id
1 'polypeptide(L)'
;MDFAEVEIIKFFKCLNTNHVKYLLVGGFAVNIHGFNRSTSDLDIWLDDSVENRTPFVNALLEYGIEGAELFHTLPFIAGYTEISLNNGFCVDVMADLQFFKQREFNECYTIAKEFNITNDVTVRVLHINTLIKEKEQSLRPKDKIDAEQLKKLYKK
;
A
#
# COMPACT_ATOMS: atom_id res chain seq x y z
N MET A 1 16.56 -7.49 11.91
CA MET A 1 15.18 -7.25 11.44
C MET A 1 14.24 -7.30 12.65
N ASP A 2 13.49 -6.26 12.92
CA ASP A 2 12.60 -6.27 14.08
C ASP A 2 11.31 -7.07 13.79
N PHE A 3 10.50 -7.26 14.82
CA PHE A 3 9.29 -8.09 14.72
C PHE A 3 8.25 -7.49 13.75
N ALA A 4 8.15 -6.15 13.71
CA ALA A 4 7.23 -5.49 12.80
C ALA A 4 7.60 -5.75 11.34
N GLU A 5 8.88 -5.66 11.02
CA GLU A 5 9.35 -5.93 9.66
C GLU A 5 9.07 -7.36 9.24
N VAL A 6 9.24 -8.34 10.13
CA VAL A 6 8.96 -9.75 9.84
C VAL A 6 7.49 -9.93 9.45
N GLU A 7 6.56 -9.31 10.18
CA GLU A 7 5.14 -9.44 9.88
C GLU A 7 4.76 -8.72 8.58
N ILE A 8 5.34 -7.56 8.33
CA ILE A 8 5.11 -6.82 7.08
C ILE A 8 5.58 -7.63 5.88
N ILE A 9 6.77 -8.22 5.97
CA ILE A 9 7.32 -9.06 4.89
C ILE A 9 6.42 -10.27 4.64
N LYS A 10 5.97 -10.92 5.70
CA LYS A 10 5.04 -12.05 5.60
C LYS A 10 3.74 -11.65 4.91
N PHE A 11 3.21 -10.48 5.25
CA PHE A 11 1.98 -9.97 4.65
C PHE A 11 2.16 -9.75 3.15
N PHE A 12 3.22 -9.07 2.73
CA PHE A 12 3.49 -8.85 1.30
C PHE A 12 3.73 -10.16 0.56
N LYS A 13 4.39 -11.12 1.20
CA LYS A 13 4.61 -12.43 0.60
C LYS A 13 3.27 -13.12 0.31
N CYS A 14 2.31 -13.04 1.22
CA CYS A 14 0.97 -13.59 1.02
C CYS A 14 0.25 -12.89 -0.13
N LEU A 15 0.33 -11.54 -0.20
CA LEU A 15 -0.27 -10.80 -1.31
C LEU A 15 0.32 -11.24 -2.66
N ASN A 16 1.64 -11.36 -2.72
CA ASN A 16 2.33 -11.69 -3.97
C ASN A 16 2.07 -13.14 -4.40
N THR A 17 2.09 -14.08 -3.46
CA THR A 17 1.84 -15.50 -3.75
C THR A 17 0.45 -15.70 -4.33
N ASN A 18 -0.52 -14.89 -3.91
CA ASN A 18 -1.89 -14.99 -4.38
C ASN A 18 -2.18 -14.05 -5.56
N HIS A 19 -1.17 -13.39 -6.11
CA HIS A 19 -1.29 -12.51 -7.27
C HIS A 19 -2.29 -11.35 -7.07
N VAL A 20 -2.30 -10.80 -5.86
CA VAL A 20 -3.16 -9.65 -5.54
C VAL A 20 -2.63 -8.40 -6.24
N LYS A 21 -3.51 -7.64 -6.87
CA LYS A 21 -3.16 -6.34 -7.45
C LYS A 21 -3.33 -5.26 -6.41
N TYR A 22 -2.21 -4.67 -6.03
CA TYR A 22 -2.16 -3.59 -5.04
C TYR A 22 -1.02 -2.63 -5.37
N LEU A 23 -1.09 -1.45 -4.77
CA LEU A 23 0.01 -0.49 -4.79
C LEU A 23 0.31 -0.07 -3.36
N LEU A 24 1.58 -0.10 -2.99
CA LEU A 24 2.02 0.49 -1.73
C LEU A 24 2.00 2.01 -1.88
N VAL A 25 1.33 2.68 -0.95
CA VAL A 25 1.19 4.14 -0.93
C VAL A 25 1.57 4.65 0.45
N GLY A 26 1.37 5.94 0.71
CA GLY A 26 1.58 6.52 2.04
C GLY A 26 3.03 6.58 2.48
N GLY A 27 3.25 6.57 3.80
CA GLY A 27 4.57 6.79 4.39
C GLY A 27 5.61 5.74 4.03
N PHE A 28 5.24 4.47 3.94
CA PHE A 28 6.16 3.42 3.53
C PHE A 28 6.62 3.61 2.08
N ALA A 29 5.71 4.06 1.20
CA ALA A 29 6.09 4.37 -0.18
C ALA A 29 7.09 5.53 -0.22
N VAL A 30 6.88 6.55 0.59
CA VAL A 30 7.80 7.68 0.74
C VAL A 30 9.18 7.18 1.16
N ASN A 31 9.23 6.28 2.15
CA ASN A 31 10.48 5.70 2.63
C ASN A 31 11.21 4.93 1.53
N ILE A 32 10.49 4.11 0.79
CA ILE A 32 11.08 3.29 -0.28
C ILE A 32 11.66 4.18 -1.39
N HIS A 33 11.00 5.28 -1.69
CA HIS A 33 11.52 6.23 -2.69
C HIS A 33 12.71 7.05 -2.19
N GLY A 34 13.08 6.93 -0.93
CA GLY A 34 14.34 7.47 -0.42
C GLY A 34 14.23 8.52 0.69
N PHE A 35 13.05 9.02 1.00
CA PHE A 35 12.89 9.92 2.14
C PHE A 35 12.60 9.09 3.40
N ASN A 36 13.65 8.92 4.20
CA ASN A 36 13.58 8.10 5.40
C ASN A 36 12.95 8.88 6.55
N ARG A 37 11.75 8.52 6.91
CA ARG A 37 11.03 9.12 8.04
C ARG A 37 10.17 8.06 8.74
N SER A 38 9.75 8.36 9.96
CA SER A 38 8.90 7.45 10.72
C SER A 38 7.51 7.32 10.09
N THR A 39 6.98 6.10 10.13
CA THR A 39 5.60 5.83 9.73
C THR A 39 5.07 4.71 10.61
N SER A 40 3.80 4.82 11.01
CA SER A 40 3.18 3.88 11.94
C SER A 40 2.24 2.89 11.27
N ASP A 41 1.77 3.19 10.06
CA ASP A 41 0.79 2.38 9.35
C ASP A 41 1.27 2.02 7.97
N LEU A 42 0.87 0.84 7.51
CA LEU A 42 1.10 0.40 6.14
C LEU A 42 -0.14 0.74 5.32
N ASP A 43 0.00 1.53 4.27
CA ASP A 43 -1.12 1.94 3.42
C ASP A 43 -1.07 1.23 2.08
N ILE A 44 -2.16 0.56 1.72
CA ILE A 44 -2.27 -0.21 0.48
C ILE A 44 -3.49 0.26 -0.30
N TRP A 45 -3.26 0.62 -1.55
CA TRP A 45 -4.32 0.94 -2.51
C TRP A 45 -4.60 -0.34 -3.29
N LEU A 46 -5.82 -0.87 -3.15
CA LEU A 46 -6.21 -2.15 -3.71
C LEU A 46 -7.01 -1.95 -4.99
N ASP A 47 -6.76 -2.81 -5.99
CA ASP A 47 -7.67 -2.92 -7.12
C ASP A 47 -8.96 -3.55 -6.60
N ASP A 48 -10.05 -2.79 -6.61
CA ASP A 48 -11.34 -3.19 -6.05
C ASP A 48 -12.23 -3.88 -7.09
N SER A 49 -11.63 -4.61 -8.03
CA SER A 49 -12.39 -5.41 -9.00
C SER A 49 -12.85 -6.73 -8.36
N VAL A 50 -13.91 -7.30 -8.92
CA VAL A 50 -14.43 -8.60 -8.50
C VAL A 50 -13.33 -9.67 -8.63
N GLU A 51 -12.57 -9.61 -9.73
CA GLU A 51 -11.50 -10.56 -10.03
C GLU A 51 -10.37 -10.52 -9.01
N ASN A 52 -10.17 -9.38 -8.35
CA ASN A 52 -9.10 -9.22 -7.36
C ASN A 52 -9.55 -9.58 -5.94
N ARG A 53 -10.86 -9.71 -5.70
CA ARG A 53 -11.40 -10.01 -4.36
C ARG A 53 -11.00 -11.40 -3.87
N THR A 54 -11.15 -12.42 -4.69
CA THR A 54 -10.78 -13.79 -4.31
C THR A 54 -9.29 -13.92 -4.01
N PRO A 55 -8.36 -13.43 -4.86
CA PRO A 55 -6.94 -13.40 -4.51
C PRO A 55 -6.66 -12.68 -3.19
N PHE A 56 -7.31 -11.55 -2.96
CA PHE A 56 -7.12 -10.78 -1.74
C PHE A 56 -7.55 -11.58 -0.50
N VAL A 57 -8.76 -12.17 -0.55
CA VAL A 57 -9.25 -13.00 0.56
C VAL A 57 -8.32 -14.17 0.82
N ASN A 58 -7.87 -14.85 -0.24
CA ASN A 58 -6.94 -15.98 -0.11
C ASN A 58 -5.63 -15.54 0.55
N ALA A 59 -5.12 -14.37 0.20
CA ALA A 59 -3.91 -13.83 0.81
C ALA A 59 -4.10 -13.58 2.30
N LEU A 60 -5.24 -12.99 2.68
CA LEU A 60 -5.54 -12.71 4.09
C LEU A 60 -5.71 -14.00 4.89
N LEU A 61 -6.34 -15.02 4.32
CA LEU A 61 -6.49 -16.31 4.97
C LEU A 61 -5.13 -17.00 5.14
N GLU A 62 -4.28 -16.94 4.13
CA GLU A 62 -2.93 -17.49 4.20
C GLU A 62 -2.11 -16.80 5.29
N TYR A 63 -2.24 -15.49 5.42
CA TYR A 63 -1.60 -14.74 6.49
C TYR A 63 -2.14 -15.13 7.88
N GLY A 64 -3.43 -15.45 7.97
CA GLY A 64 -4.09 -15.81 9.22
C GLY A 64 -5.08 -14.79 9.75
N ILE A 65 -5.65 -13.96 8.87
CA ILE A 65 -6.67 -12.97 9.26
C ILE A 65 -8.02 -13.67 9.42
N GLU A 66 -8.60 -13.61 10.62
CA GLU A 66 -9.92 -14.14 10.88
C GLU A 66 -10.99 -13.27 10.21
N GLY A 67 -12.01 -13.92 9.67
CA GLY A 67 -13.14 -13.22 9.04
C GLY A 67 -12.81 -12.66 7.65
N ALA A 68 -11.68 -13.06 7.06
CA ALA A 68 -11.25 -12.56 5.77
C ALA A 68 -12.28 -12.83 4.66
N GLU A 69 -13.09 -13.88 4.80
CA GLU A 69 -14.14 -14.22 3.82
C GLU A 69 -15.15 -13.10 3.63
N LEU A 70 -15.34 -12.25 4.62
CA LEU A 70 -16.25 -11.11 4.52
C LEU A 70 -15.83 -10.14 3.42
N PHE A 71 -14.54 -10.09 3.09
CA PHE A 71 -14.03 -9.20 2.05
C PHE A 71 -14.41 -9.62 0.62
N HIS A 72 -15.07 -10.77 0.45
CA HIS A 72 -15.62 -11.13 -0.87
C HIS A 72 -16.71 -10.17 -1.32
N THR A 73 -17.56 -9.75 -0.40
CA THR A 73 -18.78 -8.99 -0.72
C THR A 73 -18.88 -7.64 -0.03
N LEU A 74 -18.16 -7.43 1.07
CA LEU A 74 -18.23 -6.15 1.78
C LEU A 74 -17.59 -5.04 0.94
N PRO A 75 -18.28 -3.91 0.73
CA PRO A 75 -17.65 -2.76 0.12
C PRO A 75 -16.62 -2.18 1.08
N PHE A 76 -15.54 -1.59 0.54
CA PHE A 76 -14.62 -0.85 1.38
C PHE A 76 -15.30 0.43 1.87
N ILE A 77 -15.10 0.72 3.15
CA ILE A 77 -15.64 1.93 3.76
C ILE A 77 -14.92 3.14 3.13
N ALA A 78 -15.64 4.24 2.93
CA ALA A 78 -15.03 5.47 2.45
C ALA A 78 -13.86 5.84 3.37
N GLY A 79 -12.70 6.07 2.78
CA GLY A 79 -11.45 6.28 3.49
C GLY A 79 -10.58 5.04 3.46
N TYR A 80 -10.72 4.15 4.44
CA TYR A 80 -9.92 2.92 4.47
C TYR A 80 -10.56 1.87 5.36
N THR A 81 -10.12 0.62 5.19
CA THR A 81 -10.45 -0.50 6.07
C THR A 81 -9.16 -0.96 6.74
N GLU A 82 -9.16 -1.01 8.07
CA GLU A 82 -7.98 -1.37 8.84
C GLU A 82 -7.92 -2.88 9.09
N ILE A 83 -6.73 -3.45 8.85
CA ILE A 83 -6.44 -4.84 9.15
C ILE A 83 -5.28 -4.87 10.13
N SER A 84 -5.42 -5.61 11.23
CA SER A 84 -4.34 -5.75 12.22
C SER A 84 -3.51 -7.00 11.93
N LEU A 85 -2.20 -6.83 11.85
CA LEU A 85 -1.27 -7.94 11.74
C LEU A 85 -1.05 -8.58 13.12
N ASN A 86 -0.36 -9.72 13.16
CA ASN A 86 -0.17 -10.50 14.40
C ASN A 86 0.51 -9.73 15.51
N ASN A 87 1.35 -8.76 15.15
CA ASN A 87 2.06 -7.92 16.13
C ASN A 87 1.29 -6.65 16.49
N GLY A 88 0.04 -6.50 16.02
CA GLY A 88 -0.76 -5.30 16.22
C GLY A 88 -0.46 -4.18 15.24
N PHE A 89 0.50 -4.36 14.33
CA PHE A 89 0.78 -3.36 13.29
C PHE A 89 -0.41 -3.27 12.34
N CYS A 90 -0.81 -2.05 11.99
CA CYS A 90 -2.02 -1.83 11.21
C CYS A 90 -1.71 -1.67 9.71
N VAL A 91 -2.56 -2.28 8.90
CA VAL A 91 -2.56 -2.11 7.45
C VAL A 91 -3.87 -1.44 7.08
N ASP A 92 -3.79 -0.27 6.46
CA ASP A 92 -4.94 0.47 5.97
C ASP A 92 -5.11 0.13 4.49
N VAL A 93 -6.24 -0.50 4.15
CA VAL A 93 -6.56 -0.90 2.78
C VAL A 93 -7.62 0.04 2.24
N MET A 94 -7.35 0.64 1.11
CA MET A 94 -8.24 1.63 0.51
C MET A 94 -8.50 1.34 -0.96
N ALA A 95 -9.71 1.68 -1.43
CA ALA A 95 -10.07 1.58 -2.85
C ALA A 95 -9.78 2.88 -3.59
N ASP A 96 -9.80 4.00 -2.88
CA ASP A 96 -9.50 5.34 -3.41
C ASP A 96 -8.43 6.00 -2.57
N LEU A 97 -7.53 6.73 -3.24
CA LEU A 97 -6.70 7.73 -2.58
C LEU A 97 -7.48 9.03 -2.46
N GLN A 98 -6.93 10.03 -1.78
CA GLN A 98 -7.62 11.30 -1.63
C GLN A 98 -7.82 11.98 -2.99
N PHE A 99 -6.81 11.96 -3.86
CA PHE A 99 -6.80 12.66 -5.14
C PHE A 99 -6.73 11.76 -6.37
N PHE A 100 -6.62 10.44 -6.19
CA PHE A 100 -6.65 9.44 -7.24
C PHE A 100 -7.70 8.40 -6.87
N LYS A 101 -8.63 8.14 -7.79
CA LYS A 101 -9.77 7.26 -7.51
C LYS A 101 -9.59 5.89 -8.15
N GLN A 102 -10.43 4.94 -7.77
CA GLN A 102 -10.34 3.56 -8.25
C GLN A 102 -10.26 3.46 -9.79
N ARG A 103 -10.97 4.34 -10.50
CA ARG A 103 -10.92 4.37 -11.98
C ARG A 103 -9.52 4.64 -12.52
N GLU A 104 -8.65 5.23 -11.71
CA GLU A 104 -7.27 5.55 -12.10
C GLU A 104 -6.28 4.47 -11.66
N PHE A 105 -6.74 3.45 -10.96
CA PHE A 105 -5.87 2.42 -10.41
C PHE A 105 -5.04 1.71 -11.49
N ASN A 106 -5.69 1.25 -12.55
CA ASN A 106 -4.98 0.49 -13.59
C ASN A 106 -3.87 1.30 -14.26
N GLU A 107 -4.11 2.57 -14.50
CA GLU A 107 -3.11 3.47 -15.07
C GLU A 107 -1.93 3.64 -14.12
N CYS A 108 -2.22 3.87 -12.84
CA CYS A 108 -1.18 4.00 -11.81
C CYS A 108 -0.42 2.69 -11.61
N TYR A 109 -1.11 1.56 -11.69
CA TYR A 109 -0.51 0.24 -11.56
C TYR A 109 0.48 -0.04 -12.70
N THR A 110 0.12 0.36 -13.92
CA THR A 110 0.95 0.12 -15.11
C THR A 110 2.29 0.85 -15.01
N ILE A 111 2.32 2.07 -14.48
CA ILE A 111 3.55 2.86 -14.37
C ILE A 111 4.28 2.65 -13.05
N ALA A 112 3.70 1.91 -12.13
CA ALA A 112 4.32 1.65 -10.82
C ALA A 112 5.58 0.80 -10.98
N LYS A 113 6.47 0.89 -10.00
CA LYS A 113 7.72 0.14 -10.01
C LYS A 113 7.76 -0.88 -8.89
N GLU A 114 8.49 -1.96 -9.11
CA GLU A 114 8.71 -2.98 -8.11
C GLU A 114 10.03 -2.72 -7.39
N PHE A 115 10.01 -2.89 -6.08
CA PHE A 115 11.19 -2.77 -5.23
C PHE A 115 11.35 -4.04 -4.40
N ASN A 116 12.57 -4.48 -4.22
CA ASN A 116 12.87 -5.62 -3.34
C ASN A 116 12.95 -5.13 -1.90
N ILE A 117 12.10 -5.69 -1.02
CA ILE A 117 12.22 -5.43 0.42
C ILE A 117 13.05 -6.51 1.09
N THR A 118 13.14 -7.69 0.47
CA THR A 118 14.09 -8.76 0.78
C THR A 118 14.56 -9.37 -0.52
N ASN A 119 15.44 -10.39 -0.44
CA ASN A 119 15.93 -11.06 -1.64
C ASN A 119 14.84 -11.76 -2.43
N ASP A 120 13.76 -12.18 -1.77
CA ASP A 120 12.68 -12.95 -2.38
C ASP A 120 11.30 -12.31 -2.28
N VAL A 121 11.20 -11.10 -1.74
CA VAL A 121 9.92 -10.38 -1.62
C VAL A 121 10.02 -9.01 -2.25
N THR A 122 9.17 -8.78 -3.25
CA THR A 122 9.05 -7.47 -3.91
C THR A 122 7.74 -6.79 -3.48
N VAL A 123 7.72 -5.47 -3.59
CA VAL A 123 6.48 -4.70 -3.42
C VAL A 123 6.31 -3.78 -4.62
N ARG A 124 5.08 -3.60 -5.05
CA ARG A 124 4.75 -2.70 -6.13
C ARG A 124 4.34 -1.36 -5.53
N VAL A 125 5.08 -0.32 -5.88
CA VAL A 125 5.00 0.98 -5.20
C VAL A 125 4.47 2.03 -6.16
N LEU A 126 3.55 2.88 -5.68
CA LEU A 126 3.05 4.01 -6.45
C LEU A 126 4.22 4.82 -6.99
N HIS A 127 4.17 5.16 -8.28
CA HIS A 127 5.25 5.90 -8.94
C HIS A 127 5.51 7.21 -8.20
N ILE A 128 6.78 7.60 -8.09
CA ILE A 128 7.17 8.78 -7.33
C ILE A 128 6.44 10.04 -7.80
N ASN A 129 6.24 10.22 -9.10
CA ASN A 129 5.52 11.38 -9.62
C ASN A 129 4.07 11.42 -9.17
N THR A 130 3.40 10.26 -9.16
CA THR A 130 2.01 10.15 -8.70
C THR A 130 1.93 10.41 -7.20
N LEU A 131 2.88 9.86 -6.45
CA LEU A 131 2.95 10.06 -5.00
C LEU A 131 3.16 11.53 -4.65
N ILE A 132 4.04 12.22 -5.38
CA ILE A 132 4.25 13.66 -5.21
C ILE A 132 2.95 14.44 -5.46
N LYS A 133 2.25 14.13 -6.57
CA LYS A 133 0.98 14.80 -6.90
C LYS A 133 -0.06 14.60 -5.80
N GLU A 134 -0.17 13.37 -5.28
CA GLU A 134 -1.09 13.07 -4.18
C GLU A 134 -0.76 13.89 -2.94
N LYS A 135 0.52 13.94 -2.58
CA LYS A 135 0.98 14.65 -1.39
C LYS A 135 0.87 16.17 -1.52
N GLU A 136 1.16 16.73 -2.70
CA GLU A 136 1.09 18.17 -2.93
C GLU A 136 -0.31 18.75 -2.76
N GLN A 137 -1.32 17.97 -3.13
CA GLN A 137 -2.70 18.41 -3.06
C GLN A 137 -3.28 18.35 -1.64
N SER A 138 -2.61 17.64 -0.75
CA SER A 138 -3.05 17.51 0.65
C SER A 138 -2.79 18.81 1.41
N LEU A 139 -3.69 19.14 2.35
CA LEU A 139 -3.53 20.30 3.24
C LEU A 139 -2.71 19.95 4.48
N ARG A 140 -2.40 18.67 4.70
CA ARG A 140 -1.64 18.24 5.87
C ARG A 140 -0.18 18.69 5.74
N PRO A 141 0.39 19.33 6.77
CA PRO A 141 1.80 19.76 6.73
C PRO A 141 2.77 18.63 6.48
N LYS A 142 2.52 17.46 7.05
CA LYS A 142 3.34 16.27 6.88
C LYS A 142 3.42 15.84 5.42
N ASP A 143 2.30 15.88 4.71
CA ASP A 143 2.23 15.52 3.30
C ASP A 143 2.98 16.51 2.42
N LYS A 144 2.92 17.80 2.77
CA LYS A 144 3.68 18.83 2.05
C LYS A 144 5.17 18.64 2.21
N ILE A 145 5.63 18.26 3.40
CA ILE A 145 7.03 17.95 3.65
C ILE A 145 7.46 16.74 2.83
N ASP A 146 6.65 15.69 2.80
CA ASP A 146 6.90 14.50 1.99
C ASP A 146 7.09 14.88 0.52
N ALA A 147 6.16 15.68 -0.03
CA ALA A 147 6.21 16.10 -1.42
C ALA A 147 7.49 16.87 -1.73
N GLU A 148 7.86 17.78 -0.85
CA GLU A 148 9.07 18.60 -1.02
C GLU A 148 10.33 17.72 -1.03
N GLN A 149 10.43 16.80 -0.08
CA GLN A 149 11.58 15.90 0.00
C GLN A 149 11.67 14.96 -1.20
N LEU A 150 10.55 14.42 -1.63
CA LEU A 150 10.51 13.54 -2.81
C LEU A 150 10.91 14.28 -4.09
N LYS A 151 10.48 15.53 -4.24
CA LYS A 151 10.88 16.36 -5.38
C LYS A 151 12.39 16.54 -5.45
N LYS A 152 13.04 16.78 -4.31
CA LYS A 152 14.48 16.92 -4.24
C LYS A 152 15.19 15.65 -4.69
N LEU A 153 14.67 14.49 -4.30
CA LEU A 153 15.23 13.19 -4.68
C LEU A 153 15.02 12.89 -6.15
N TYR A 154 13.84 13.21 -6.67
CA TYR A 154 13.49 12.94 -8.06
C TYR A 154 14.34 13.74 -9.06
N LYS A 155 14.74 14.96 -8.69
CA LYS A 155 15.52 15.83 -9.57
C LYS A 155 17.01 15.43 -9.66
N LYS A 156 17.44 14.48 -8.86
CA LYS A 156 18.78 13.94 -8.94
C LYS A 156 18.82 12.81 -9.94
#